data_99d1a5001fd4c9165feb10e08db64fd2
#
_entry.id   99d1a5001fd4c9165feb10e08db64fd2
#
_cell.length_a   1.000
_cell.length_b   1.000
_cell.length_c   1.000
_cell.angle_alpha   90.00
_cell.angle_beta   90.00
_cell.angle_gamma   90.00
#
_symmetry.space_group_name_H-M   'P 1'
#
loop_
_entity.id
_entity.type
_entity.pdbx_description
1 polymer ?
#
loop_
_entity_poly.entity_id
_entity_poly.type
_entity_poly.pdbx_seq_one_letter_code
_entity_poly.pdbx_strand_id
1 'polypeptide(L)'
;MLVFATETSCDETSICLMKDKKIVEHITFSQEIHKKHGGVVPELASRAHLEKIQIMTNELFSRKNIDPNEIDVFSATCGPGLIGSLLVGSTFTKSLAISFQKPFIPINHLEGHILSTSFNNDCLLYTSPSPRD
;
A
#
# COMPACT_ATOMS: atom_id res chain seq x y z
N MET A 1 6.14 4.22 16.88
CA MET A 1 6.29 4.75 15.52
C MET A 1 5.03 4.45 14.71
N LEU A 2 4.46 5.46 14.10
CA LEU A 2 3.25 5.34 13.28
C LEU A 2 3.63 5.40 11.81
N VAL A 3 3.24 4.37 11.04
CA VAL A 3 3.58 4.23 9.62
C VAL A 3 2.30 4.24 8.78
N PHE A 4 2.32 5.03 7.71
CA PHE A 4 1.29 5.00 6.68
C PHE A 4 1.86 4.32 5.44
N ALA A 5 1.15 3.35 4.90
CA ALA A 5 1.63 2.58 3.75
C ALA A 5 0.55 2.43 2.68
N THR A 6 0.99 2.45 1.43
CA THR A 6 0.11 2.22 0.28
C THR A 6 0.64 1.10 -0.60
N GLU A 7 -0.28 0.37 -1.23
CA GLU A 7 0.04 -0.71 -2.15
C GLU A 7 -0.88 -0.60 -3.38
N THR A 8 -0.28 -0.32 -4.53
CA THR A 8 -1.02 -0.17 -5.80
C THR A 8 -0.31 -0.89 -6.94
N SER A 9 0.32 -2.03 -6.66
CA SER A 9 1.15 -2.71 -7.66
C SER A 9 0.37 -3.39 -8.79
N CYS A 10 -0.88 -3.70 -8.59
CA CYS A 10 -1.70 -4.38 -9.61
C CYS A 10 -3.14 -3.85 -9.63
N ASP A 11 -4.12 -4.65 -9.20
CA ASP A 11 -5.54 -4.31 -9.34
C ASP A 11 -6.25 -3.99 -8.02
N GLU A 12 -5.54 -4.02 -6.92
CA GLU A 12 -6.08 -3.63 -5.62
C GLU A 12 -5.41 -2.36 -5.13
N THR A 13 -6.22 -1.44 -4.60
CA THR A 13 -5.73 -0.26 -3.91
C THR A 13 -5.82 -0.54 -2.42
N SER A 14 -4.69 -0.57 -1.73
CA SER A 14 -4.65 -0.83 -0.29
C SER A 14 -3.91 0.27 0.43
N ILE A 15 -4.43 0.65 1.57
CA ILE A 15 -3.77 1.59 2.48
C ILE A 15 -3.83 1.05 3.89
N CYS A 16 -2.81 1.38 4.68
CA CYS A 16 -2.67 0.83 6.02
C CYS A 16 -2.02 1.83 6.95
N LEU A 17 -2.49 1.85 8.20
CA LEU A 17 -1.80 2.49 9.31
C LEU A 17 -1.28 1.39 10.23
N MET A 18 -0.01 1.48 10.58
CA MET A 18 0.62 0.54 11.48
C MET A 18 1.31 1.28 12.60
N LYS A 19 1.13 0.81 13.84
CA LYS A 19 1.79 1.37 15.01
C LYS A 19 2.48 0.25 15.78
N ASP A 20 3.80 0.39 15.98
CA ASP A 20 4.59 -0.54 16.77
C ASP A 20 4.37 -2.00 16.35
N LYS A 21 4.48 -2.26 15.05
CA LYS A 21 4.32 -3.58 14.43
C LYS A 21 2.89 -4.15 14.46
N LYS A 22 1.90 -3.33 14.80
CA LYS A 22 0.50 -3.74 14.78
C LYS A 22 -0.29 -2.92 13.78
N ILE A 23 -1.16 -3.58 13.03
CA ILE A 23 -2.04 -2.89 12.10
C ILE A 23 -3.12 -2.17 12.89
N VAL A 24 -3.18 -0.86 12.74
CA VAL A 24 -4.21 -0.02 13.35
C VAL A 24 -5.47 -0.02 12.52
N GLU A 25 -5.31 0.17 11.21
CA GLU A 25 -6.42 0.15 10.26
C GLU A 25 -5.90 -0.23 8.88
N HIS A 26 -6.74 -0.93 8.11
CA HIS A 26 -6.39 -1.38 6.76
C HIS A 26 -7.65 -1.28 5.89
N ILE A 27 -7.53 -0.60 4.75
CA ILE A 27 -8.62 -0.47 3.79
C ILE A 27 -8.13 -0.96 2.44
N THR A 28 -8.91 -1.83 1.81
CA THR A 28 -8.61 -2.35 0.48
C THR A 28 -9.81 -2.16 -0.44
N PHE A 29 -9.54 -1.73 -1.66
CA PHE A 29 -10.53 -1.64 -2.71
C PHE A 29 -10.11 -2.54 -3.87
N SER A 30 -10.93 -3.51 -4.22
CA SER A 30 -10.69 -4.43 -5.32
C SER A 30 -11.38 -3.93 -6.59
N GLN A 31 -10.65 -3.94 -7.70
CA GLN A 31 -11.13 -3.46 -8.98
C GLN A 31 -11.83 -4.60 -9.73
N GLU A 32 -13.14 -4.57 -9.78
CA GLU A 32 -13.91 -5.64 -10.44
C GLU A 32 -14.03 -5.48 -11.95
N ILE A 33 -13.76 -4.28 -12.46
CA ILE A 33 -13.89 -4.00 -13.88
C ILE A 33 -13.05 -4.93 -14.77
N HIS A 34 -11.95 -5.44 -14.25
CA HIS A 34 -11.05 -6.31 -15.01
C HIS A 34 -11.67 -7.66 -15.36
N LYS A 35 -12.68 -8.10 -14.60
CA LYS A 35 -13.37 -9.36 -14.86
C LYS A 35 -14.06 -9.36 -16.22
N LYS A 36 -14.54 -8.20 -16.65
CA LYS A 36 -15.22 -8.04 -17.95
C LYS A 36 -14.25 -8.16 -19.12
N HIS A 37 -12.97 -8.01 -18.88
CA HIS A 37 -11.92 -8.04 -19.91
C HIS A 37 -11.07 -9.30 -19.85
N GLY A 38 -11.41 -10.26 -18.99
CA GLY A 38 -10.69 -11.52 -18.88
C GLY A 38 -9.34 -11.44 -18.18
N GLY A 39 -9.06 -10.33 -17.52
CA GLY A 39 -7.80 -10.13 -16.78
C GLY A 39 -7.54 -8.66 -16.50
N VAL A 40 -6.42 -8.37 -15.87
CA VAL A 40 -6.07 -7.00 -15.49
C VAL A 40 -5.76 -6.16 -16.73
N VAL A 41 -6.40 -4.99 -16.83
CA VAL A 41 -6.14 -4.00 -17.87
C VAL A 41 -5.31 -2.88 -17.23
N PRO A 42 -4.01 -2.75 -17.55
CA PRO A 42 -3.10 -1.83 -16.84
C PRO A 42 -3.58 -0.38 -16.79
N GLU A 43 -4.10 0.15 -17.88
CA GLU A 43 -4.58 1.53 -17.90
C GLU A 43 -5.79 1.74 -17.00
N LEU A 44 -6.73 0.78 -16.98
CA LEU A 44 -7.88 0.86 -16.10
C LEU A 44 -7.47 0.72 -14.64
N ALA A 45 -6.46 -0.12 -14.38
CA ALA A 45 -5.93 -0.31 -13.03
C ALA A 45 -5.37 1.00 -12.48
N SER A 46 -4.50 1.68 -13.23
CA SER A 46 -3.91 2.94 -12.76
C SER A 46 -4.95 4.03 -12.56
N ARG A 47 -5.95 4.13 -13.43
CA ARG A 47 -7.04 5.08 -13.26
C ARG A 47 -7.87 4.82 -12.02
N ALA A 48 -8.16 3.55 -11.73
CA ALA A 48 -8.92 3.18 -10.54
C ALA A 48 -8.15 3.50 -9.26
N HIS A 49 -6.85 3.26 -9.22
CA HIS A 49 -6.01 3.66 -8.09
C HIS A 49 -6.06 5.17 -7.88
N LEU A 50 -5.93 5.93 -8.97
CA LEU A 50 -5.93 7.39 -8.90
C LEU A 50 -7.25 7.92 -8.34
N GLU A 51 -8.38 7.33 -8.73
CA GLU A 51 -9.69 7.74 -8.25
C GLU A 51 -9.93 7.41 -6.79
N LYS A 52 -9.36 6.31 -6.29
CA LYS A 52 -9.69 5.78 -4.96
C LYS A 52 -8.71 6.15 -3.87
N ILE A 53 -7.44 6.32 -4.19
CA ILE A 53 -6.40 6.43 -3.17
C ILE A 53 -6.61 7.61 -2.21
N GLN A 54 -7.00 8.77 -2.73
CA GLN A 54 -7.22 9.95 -1.89
C GLN A 54 -8.44 9.79 -1.00
N ILE A 55 -9.53 9.25 -1.57
CA ILE A 55 -10.78 9.03 -0.84
C ILE A 55 -10.54 8.04 0.30
N MET A 56 -9.84 6.95 0.02
CA MET A 56 -9.51 5.94 1.02
C MET A 56 -8.61 6.50 2.12
N THR A 57 -7.65 7.31 1.75
CA THR A 57 -6.73 7.95 2.71
C THR A 57 -7.48 8.88 3.64
N ASN A 58 -8.35 9.72 3.10
CA ASN A 58 -9.17 10.61 3.92
C ASN A 58 -10.07 9.82 4.87
N GLU A 59 -10.66 8.74 4.39
CA GLU A 59 -11.49 7.87 5.21
C GLU A 59 -10.69 7.22 6.34
N LEU A 60 -9.47 6.76 6.05
CA LEU A 60 -8.60 6.15 7.06
C LEU A 60 -8.30 7.11 8.19
N PHE A 61 -7.89 8.32 7.86
CA PHE A 61 -7.57 9.33 8.86
C PHE A 61 -8.80 9.74 9.66
N SER A 62 -9.97 9.86 9.03
CA SER A 62 -11.22 10.18 9.71
C SER A 62 -11.63 9.10 10.69
N ARG A 63 -11.60 7.83 10.26
CA ARG A 63 -11.99 6.69 11.11
C ARG A 63 -11.18 6.63 12.39
N LYS A 64 -9.89 6.92 12.30
CA LYS A 64 -8.97 6.82 13.44
C LYS A 64 -8.72 8.14 14.13
N ASN A 65 -9.33 9.21 13.62
CA ASN A 65 -9.14 10.56 14.16
C ASN A 65 -7.65 10.90 14.30
N ILE A 66 -6.88 10.59 13.25
CA ILE A 66 -5.43 10.80 13.22
C ILE A 66 -5.12 11.99 12.33
N ASP A 67 -4.27 12.88 12.83
CA ASP A 67 -3.71 13.97 12.04
C ASP A 67 -2.53 13.42 11.23
N PRO A 68 -2.45 13.71 9.93
CA PRO A 68 -1.30 13.27 9.12
C PRO A 68 0.06 13.67 9.68
N ASN A 69 0.13 14.76 10.46
CA ASN A 69 1.37 15.16 11.14
C ASN A 69 1.84 14.16 12.19
N GLU A 70 0.96 13.28 12.66
CA GLU A 70 1.32 12.24 13.62
C GLU A 70 2.04 11.06 12.97
N ILE A 71 1.97 10.94 11.63
CA ILE A 71 2.67 9.89 10.90
C ILE A 71 4.17 10.13 10.98
N ASP A 72 4.92 9.09 11.34
CA ASP A 72 6.39 9.17 11.42
C ASP A 72 7.06 8.81 10.10
N VAL A 73 6.48 7.87 9.37
CA VAL A 73 7.04 7.36 8.12
C VAL A 73 5.92 7.09 7.12
N PHE A 74 6.15 7.50 5.88
CA PHE A 74 5.29 7.16 4.74
C PHE A 74 6.00 6.12 3.88
N SER A 75 5.29 5.12 3.41
CA SER A 75 5.86 4.07 2.57
C SER A 75 4.89 3.64 1.48
N ALA A 76 5.43 3.13 0.39
CA ALA A 76 4.63 2.62 -0.72
C ALA A 76 5.38 1.54 -1.45
N THR A 77 4.65 0.59 -2.04
CA THR A 77 5.25 -0.39 -2.94
C THR A 77 5.72 0.32 -4.20
N CYS A 78 7.01 0.14 -4.51
CA CYS A 78 7.66 0.79 -5.66
C CYS A 78 8.08 -0.18 -6.75
N GLY A 79 7.91 -1.47 -6.57
CA GLY A 79 8.19 -2.51 -7.55
C GLY A 79 8.36 -3.87 -6.90
N PRO A 80 8.32 -4.95 -7.68
CA PRO A 80 7.83 -5.03 -9.06
C PRO A 80 6.30 -4.94 -9.14
N GLY A 81 5.79 -4.58 -10.32
CA GLY A 81 4.35 -4.48 -10.57
C GLY A 81 4.07 -3.68 -11.83
N LEU A 82 2.81 -3.35 -12.06
CA LEU A 82 2.41 -2.52 -13.20
C LEU A 82 2.92 -1.09 -13.01
N ILE A 83 3.73 -0.61 -13.94
CA ILE A 83 4.42 0.68 -13.81
C ILE A 83 3.45 1.83 -13.53
N GLY A 84 2.37 1.96 -14.30
CA GLY A 84 1.39 3.02 -14.11
C GLY A 84 0.72 2.96 -12.75
N SER A 85 0.38 1.76 -12.30
CA SER A 85 -0.25 1.54 -11.00
C SER A 85 0.73 1.85 -9.86
N LEU A 86 1.96 1.38 -9.96
CA LEU A 86 3.01 1.67 -8.97
C LEU A 86 3.25 3.17 -8.83
N LEU A 87 3.25 3.91 -9.96
CA LEU A 87 3.45 5.36 -9.93
C LEU A 87 2.35 6.09 -9.16
N VAL A 88 1.12 5.62 -9.22
CA VAL A 88 0.02 6.25 -8.49
C VAL A 88 0.29 6.21 -6.98
N GLY A 89 0.51 5.02 -6.42
CA GLY A 89 0.74 4.85 -4.99
C GLY A 89 2.02 5.51 -4.50
N SER A 90 3.11 5.30 -5.23
CA SER A 90 4.41 5.85 -4.82
C SER A 90 4.45 7.37 -4.91
N THR A 91 3.91 7.96 -5.98
CA THR A 91 3.89 9.41 -6.14
C THR A 91 2.97 10.07 -5.11
N PHE A 92 1.78 9.52 -4.91
CA PHE A 92 0.83 10.03 -3.92
C PHE A 92 1.44 10.02 -2.52
N THR A 93 2.00 8.89 -2.12
CA THR A 93 2.55 8.71 -0.77
C THR A 93 3.81 9.54 -0.57
N LYS A 94 4.67 9.61 -1.57
CA LYS A 94 5.87 10.45 -1.52
C LYS A 94 5.50 11.93 -1.40
N SER A 95 4.46 12.35 -2.10
CA SER A 95 3.96 13.73 -2.00
C SER A 95 3.47 14.06 -0.59
N LEU A 96 2.78 13.10 0.06
CA LEU A 96 2.38 13.27 1.46
C LEU A 96 3.60 13.39 2.36
N ALA A 97 4.60 12.54 2.18
CA ALA A 97 5.82 12.57 2.98
C ALA A 97 6.50 13.93 2.86
N ILE A 98 6.62 14.47 1.65
CA ILE A 98 7.21 15.78 1.42
C ILE A 98 6.37 16.88 2.09
N SER A 99 5.04 16.82 1.92
CA SER A 99 4.14 17.84 2.48
C SER A 99 4.21 17.92 3.99
N PHE A 100 4.36 16.77 4.67
CA PHE A 100 4.42 16.71 6.13
C PHE A 100 5.85 16.61 6.66
N GLN A 101 6.85 16.74 5.78
CA GLN A 101 8.27 16.72 6.13
C GLN A 101 8.66 15.45 6.88
N LYS A 102 8.21 14.31 6.37
CA LYS A 102 8.48 12.99 6.94
C LYS A 102 9.25 12.13 5.93
N PRO A 103 9.99 11.13 6.41
CA PRO A 103 10.69 10.23 5.51
C PRO A 103 9.74 9.37 4.70
N PHE A 104 10.16 9.05 3.47
CA PHE A 104 9.48 8.11 2.60
C PHE A 104 10.38 6.89 2.38
N ILE A 105 9.84 5.70 2.56
CA ILE A 105 10.57 4.44 2.39
C ILE A 105 9.90 3.63 1.28
N PRO A 106 10.63 3.35 0.18
CA PRO A 106 10.11 2.47 -0.87
C PRO A 106 10.13 1.02 -0.39
N ILE A 107 9.09 0.26 -0.76
CA ILE A 107 8.92 -1.13 -0.37
C ILE A 107 8.93 -2.01 -1.61
N ASN A 108 9.63 -3.12 -1.55
CA ASN A 108 9.61 -4.14 -2.59
C ASN A 108 8.37 -5.02 -2.41
N HIS A 109 7.61 -5.20 -3.50
CA HIS A 109 6.35 -5.96 -3.48
C HIS A 109 6.54 -7.41 -3.00
N LEU A 110 7.58 -8.07 -3.48
CA LEU A 110 7.85 -9.46 -3.10
C LEU A 110 8.28 -9.60 -1.64
N GLU A 111 9.09 -8.67 -1.15
CA GLU A 111 9.46 -8.64 0.26
C GLU A 111 8.23 -8.38 1.13
N GLY A 112 7.32 -7.53 0.66
CA GLY A 112 6.06 -7.30 1.34
C GLY A 112 5.24 -8.57 1.50
N HIS A 113 5.14 -9.40 0.46
CA HIS A 113 4.45 -10.68 0.54
C HIS A 113 5.07 -11.62 1.56
N ILE A 114 6.39 -11.74 1.55
CA ILE A 114 7.10 -12.61 2.49
C ILE A 114 6.90 -12.14 3.93
N LEU A 115 7.09 -10.85 4.18
CA LEU A 115 7.02 -10.30 5.52
C LEU A 115 5.60 -10.20 6.06
N SER A 116 4.58 -10.17 5.18
CA SER A 116 3.19 -10.10 5.63
C SER A 116 2.79 -11.29 6.50
N THR A 117 3.42 -12.44 6.31
CA THR A 117 3.15 -13.62 7.11
C THR A 117 3.59 -13.46 8.56
N SER A 118 4.55 -12.59 8.84
CA SER A 118 5.05 -12.34 10.19
C SER A 118 4.02 -11.70 11.12
N PHE A 119 2.99 -11.06 10.57
CA PHE A 119 1.93 -10.49 11.39
C PHE A 119 1.09 -11.56 12.10
N ASN A 120 1.06 -12.76 11.54
CA ASN A 120 0.24 -13.84 12.07
C ASN A 120 1.09 -14.96 12.68
N ASN A 121 2.32 -15.15 12.20
CA ASN A 121 3.18 -16.25 12.64
C ASN A 121 4.65 -15.96 12.32
N ASP A 122 5.44 -15.66 13.32
CA ASP A 122 6.86 -15.34 13.16
C ASP A 122 7.67 -16.53 12.61
N CYS A 123 7.23 -17.75 12.85
CA CYS A 123 7.94 -18.96 12.40
C CYS A 123 7.92 -19.12 10.89
N LEU A 124 6.98 -18.50 10.20
CA LEU A 124 6.86 -18.61 8.73
C LEU A 124 8.05 -18.03 7.98
N LEU A 125 8.78 -17.11 8.59
CA LEU A 125 9.96 -16.52 7.97
C LEU A 125 11.06 -17.55 7.74
N TYR A 126 11.15 -18.56 8.58
CA TYR A 126 12.18 -19.60 8.49
C TYR A 126 11.82 -20.69 7.49
N THR A 127 10.55 -20.81 7.17
CA THR A 127 10.06 -21.84 6.25
C THR A 127 9.62 -21.26 4.91
N SER A 128 9.80 -19.96 4.73
CA SER A 128 9.41 -19.27 3.52
C SER A 128 10.12 -19.85 2.30
N PRO A 129 9.41 -20.08 1.19
CA PRO A 129 10.04 -20.53 -0.04
C PRO A 129 10.91 -19.42 -0.64
N SER A 130 11.61 -19.76 -1.74
CA SER A 130 12.42 -18.81 -2.46
C SER A 130 11.62 -17.55 -2.83
N PRO A 131 12.22 -16.36 -2.77
CA PRO A 131 11.53 -15.10 -3.09
C PRO A 131 11.19 -14.91 -4.57
N ARG A 132 11.00 -15.96 -5.30
CA ARG A 132 10.60 -15.92 -6.71
C ARG A 132 9.12 -15.72 -6.91
N ASP A 133 8.35 -15.96 -5.95
CA ASP A 133 6.89 -15.99 -6.09
C ASP A 133 6.25 -14.60 -6.04
#